data_45bf7c33a47b0b1eed972d91a4139e68
#
_entry.id   45bf7c33a47b0b1eed972d91a4139e68
#
_cell.length_a   1.000
_cell.length_b   1.000
_cell.length_c   1.000
_cell.angle_alpha   90.00
_cell.angle_beta   90.00
_cell.angle_gamma   90.00
#
_symmetry.space_group_name_H-M   'P 1'
#
loop_
_entity.id
_entity.type
_entity.pdbx_description
1 polymer ?
#
loop_
_entity_poly.entity_id
_entity_poly.type
_entity_poly.pdbx_seq_one_letter_code
_entity_poly.pdbx_strand_id
1 'polypeptide(L)'
;MKASIYEVTISHARSAPLRNVFRYRSYLWLVDLDHLPRVPWLARFRARDHLGDPRATIRANLDRFLAGRGIDLGGGRVTMLAHARVLGYVFNPLTVYWCHRADGSLACVVAEVHNTYRQRHAYLLPGVRAEVPKDFYVSPFYPVDGRYRMSLPEPDASLALSVRLDRPDGHSFAASVRGRAVSSRALFATVLRHPWSTAAVSLRIRWQGVRLYLRGLPVIPRPAHQPQQGVQ
;
A
#
# COMPACT_ATOMS: atom_id res chain seq x y z
N MET A 1 0.94 18.22 -10.40
CA MET A 1 0.34 17.14 -11.25
C MET A 1 -1.14 17.03 -10.90
N LYS A 2 -2.05 16.90 -11.87
CA LYS A 2 -3.46 16.59 -11.56
C LYS A 2 -3.54 15.16 -11.02
N ALA A 3 -4.40 14.90 -10.03
CA ALA A 3 -4.63 13.55 -9.52
C ALA A 3 -5.05 12.60 -10.67
N SER A 4 -4.51 11.39 -10.66
CA SER A 4 -4.82 10.34 -11.62
C SER A 4 -5.46 9.14 -10.93
N ILE A 5 -6.36 8.46 -11.61
CA ILE A 5 -6.91 7.17 -11.16
C ILE A 5 -6.38 6.07 -12.09
N TYR A 6 -6.05 4.94 -11.50
CA TYR A 6 -5.68 3.73 -12.21
C TYR A 6 -6.73 2.66 -11.95
N GLU A 7 -7.35 2.14 -12.99
CA GLU A 7 -8.07 0.87 -12.89
C GLU A 7 -7.05 -0.26 -12.83
N VAL A 8 -7.14 -1.08 -11.78
CA VAL A 8 -6.11 -2.07 -11.48
C VAL A 8 -6.68 -3.47 -11.32
N THR A 9 -5.87 -4.45 -11.70
CA THR A 9 -6.01 -5.84 -11.28
C THR A 9 -4.96 -6.12 -10.22
N ILE A 10 -5.40 -6.52 -9.05
CA ILE A 10 -4.56 -6.95 -7.93
C ILE A 10 -4.56 -8.47 -7.94
N SER A 11 -3.37 -9.06 -7.93
CA SER A 11 -3.18 -10.51 -7.94
C SER A 11 -2.33 -10.93 -6.76
N HIS A 12 -2.71 -12.02 -6.11
CA HIS A 12 -1.95 -12.66 -5.05
C HIS A 12 -1.72 -14.11 -5.41
N ALA A 13 -0.51 -14.59 -5.22
CA ALA A 13 -0.12 -15.97 -5.46
C ALA A 13 0.70 -16.48 -4.27
N ARG A 14 0.26 -17.58 -3.70
CA ARG A 14 0.96 -18.34 -2.67
C ARG A 14 1.40 -19.68 -3.28
N SER A 15 2.66 -20.08 -3.09
CA SER A 15 3.19 -21.35 -3.60
C SER A 15 2.89 -22.51 -2.64
N ALA A 16 3.17 -22.34 -1.35
CA ALA A 16 3.13 -23.39 -0.34
C ALA A 16 2.74 -22.83 1.05
N PRO A 17 2.38 -23.70 2.01
CA PRO A 17 2.14 -25.14 1.87
C PRO A 17 0.87 -25.45 1.06
N LEU A 18 0.01 -24.46 0.85
CA LEU A 18 -1.20 -24.56 0.08
C LEU A 18 -1.18 -23.55 -1.08
N ARG A 19 -1.14 -24.07 -2.31
CA ARG A 19 -1.22 -23.21 -3.49
C ARG A 19 -2.56 -22.47 -3.51
N ASN A 20 -2.50 -21.14 -3.56
CA ASN A 20 -3.67 -20.30 -3.65
C ASN A 20 -3.37 -19.08 -4.52
N VAL A 21 -4.16 -18.89 -5.55
CA VAL A 21 -4.07 -17.73 -6.46
C VAL A 21 -5.43 -17.08 -6.53
N PHE A 22 -5.46 -15.77 -6.32
CA PHE A 22 -6.68 -15.00 -6.51
C PHE A 22 -6.40 -13.64 -7.12
N ARG A 23 -7.37 -13.12 -7.84
CA ARG A 23 -7.31 -11.84 -8.52
C ARG A 23 -8.60 -11.08 -8.31
N TYR A 24 -8.50 -9.76 -8.25
CA TYR A 24 -9.66 -8.89 -8.20
C TYR A 24 -9.36 -7.53 -8.83
N ARG A 25 -10.41 -6.87 -9.29
CA ARG A 25 -10.34 -5.52 -9.83
C ARG A 25 -10.58 -4.50 -8.74
N SER A 26 -9.88 -3.38 -8.83
CA SER A 26 -10.02 -2.21 -7.95
C SER A 26 -9.59 -0.97 -8.71
N TYR A 27 -9.56 0.18 -8.04
CA TYR A 27 -8.90 1.37 -8.54
C TYR A 27 -8.05 2.01 -7.44
N LEU A 28 -6.99 2.69 -7.85
CA LEU A 28 -6.07 3.41 -6.98
C LEU A 28 -5.92 4.85 -7.45
N TRP A 29 -5.70 5.75 -6.51
CA TRP A 29 -5.39 7.14 -6.77
C TRP A 29 -3.89 7.36 -6.70
N LEU A 30 -3.34 8.02 -7.72
CA LEU A 30 -2.03 8.64 -7.67
C LEU A 30 -2.24 10.13 -7.46
N VAL A 31 -1.76 10.64 -6.33
CA VAL A 31 -1.97 12.02 -5.90
C VAL A 31 -0.67 12.69 -5.50
N ASP A 32 -0.59 13.97 -5.70
CA ASP A 32 0.46 14.81 -5.13
C ASP A 32 0.08 15.17 -3.69
N LEU A 33 0.97 14.96 -2.71
CA LEU A 33 0.65 15.19 -1.31
C LEU A 33 0.42 16.67 -0.97
N ASP A 34 1.00 17.59 -1.75
CA ASP A 34 0.81 19.01 -1.54
C ASP A 34 -0.50 19.52 -2.19
N HIS A 35 -1.09 18.71 -3.09
CA HIS A 35 -2.31 19.04 -3.84
C HIS A 35 -3.33 17.92 -3.82
N LEU A 36 -3.72 17.47 -2.62
CA LEU A 36 -4.68 16.39 -2.46
C LEU A 36 -6.07 16.74 -3.01
N PRO A 37 -6.66 15.92 -3.87
CA PRO A 37 -8.01 16.13 -4.37
C PRO A 37 -9.03 16.01 -3.25
N ARG A 38 -10.07 16.85 -3.30
CA ARG A 38 -11.20 16.81 -2.38
C ARG A 38 -12.48 16.63 -3.19
N VAL A 39 -12.94 15.39 -3.26
CA VAL A 39 -14.24 15.08 -3.85
C VAL A 39 -15.17 14.66 -2.72
N PRO A 40 -16.17 15.48 -2.34
CA PRO A 40 -17.08 15.17 -1.25
C PRO A 40 -17.65 13.75 -1.41
N TRP A 41 -17.66 12.99 -0.31
CA TRP A 41 -18.17 11.61 -0.21
C TRP A 41 -17.41 10.55 -1.01
N LEU A 42 -16.77 10.90 -2.14
CA LEU A 42 -16.19 9.95 -3.10
C LEU A 42 -14.67 9.81 -3.00
N ALA A 43 -13.94 10.86 -2.56
CA ALA A 43 -12.49 10.76 -2.37
C ALA A 43 -12.00 11.73 -1.30
N ARG A 44 -11.51 11.18 -0.20
CA ARG A 44 -10.83 11.93 0.87
C ARG A 44 -9.56 11.21 1.29
N PHE A 45 -8.50 11.97 1.52
CA PHE A 45 -7.25 11.50 2.09
C PHE A 45 -7.07 12.17 3.45
N ARG A 46 -6.87 11.39 4.51
CA ARG A 46 -6.74 11.88 5.88
C ARG A 46 -5.51 11.27 6.53
N ALA A 47 -4.77 12.07 7.31
CA ALA A 47 -3.56 11.61 8.00
C ALA A 47 -3.80 10.36 8.87
N ARG A 48 -4.96 10.27 9.53
CA ARG A 48 -5.31 9.11 10.35
C ARG A 48 -5.36 7.76 9.60
N ASP A 49 -5.44 7.80 8.26
CA ASP A 49 -5.48 6.63 7.39
C ASP A 49 -4.08 6.23 6.89
N HIS A 50 -3.06 6.96 7.28
CA HIS A 50 -1.66 6.85 6.88
C HIS A 50 -0.73 6.92 8.09
N LEU A 51 0.57 6.79 7.86
CA LEU A 51 1.60 6.87 8.90
C LEU A 51 1.58 8.20 9.65
N GLY A 52 1.95 8.18 10.93
CA GLY A 52 2.20 9.34 11.78
C GLY A 52 0.99 9.90 12.53
N ASP A 53 1.09 11.13 13.00
CA ASP A 53 0.10 11.82 13.81
C ASP A 53 -1.20 12.09 13.00
N PRO A 54 -2.37 11.64 13.47
CA PRO A 54 -3.65 11.89 12.80
C PRO A 54 -4.06 13.38 12.74
N ARG A 55 -3.43 14.24 13.54
CA ARG A 55 -3.70 15.69 13.59
C ARG A 55 -2.83 16.47 12.60
N ALA A 56 -1.74 15.90 12.12
CA ALA A 56 -0.87 16.53 11.14
C ALA A 56 -1.38 16.29 9.71
N THR A 57 -0.66 16.81 8.71
CA THR A 57 -0.88 16.43 7.31
C THR A 57 -0.13 15.14 6.97
N ILE A 58 -0.58 14.42 5.92
CA ILE A 58 0.14 13.23 5.44
C ILE A 58 1.57 13.60 5.05
N ARG A 59 1.75 14.76 4.39
CA ARG A 59 3.05 15.27 3.99
C ARG A 59 3.96 15.50 5.20
N ALA A 60 3.52 16.23 6.20
CA ALA A 60 4.31 16.51 7.40
C ALA A 60 4.69 15.25 8.20
N ASN A 61 3.81 14.25 8.22
CA ASN A 61 4.10 12.96 8.84
C ASN A 61 5.19 12.21 8.09
N LEU A 62 5.10 12.19 6.76
CA LEU A 62 6.10 11.54 5.92
C LEU A 62 7.46 12.25 6.03
N ASP A 63 7.48 13.58 5.98
CA ASP A 63 8.72 14.36 6.16
C ASP A 63 9.37 14.08 7.52
N ARG A 64 8.58 14.01 8.61
CA ARG A 64 9.07 13.65 9.94
C ARG A 64 9.62 12.22 9.98
N PHE A 65 8.95 11.26 9.33
CA PHE A 65 9.40 9.88 9.22
C PHE A 65 10.75 9.78 8.49
N LEU A 66 10.93 10.54 7.41
CA LEU A 66 12.15 10.60 6.62
C LEU A 66 13.28 11.33 7.36
N ALA A 67 12.98 12.46 8.00
CA ALA A 67 13.95 13.22 8.80
C ALA A 67 14.53 12.38 9.95
N GLY A 68 13.71 11.56 10.62
CA GLY A 68 14.17 10.59 11.64
C GLY A 68 15.11 9.50 11.09
N ARG A 69 15.30 9.45 9.76
CA ARG A 69 16.19 8.53 9.03
C ARG A 69 17.27 9.26 8.23
N GLY A 70 17.46 10.56 8.52
CA GLY A 70 18.48 11.37 7.88
C GLY A 70 18.18 11.78 6.43
N ILE A 71 16.92 11.70 6.01
CA ILE A 71 16.49 12.08 4.65
C ILE A 71 15.72 13.39 4.73
N ASP A 72 16.25 14.42 4.07
CA ASP A 72 15.55 15.69 3.80
C ASP A 72 15.23 15.76 2.30
N LEU A 73 14.01 16.10 1.96
CA LEU A 73 13.56 16.26 0.58
C LEU A 73 13.79 17.69 0.05
N GLY A 74 14.13 18.66 0.91
CA GLY A 74 14.33 20.06 0.54
C GLY A 74 13.08 20.68 -0.14
N GLY A 75 11.88 20.31 0.31
CA GLY A 75 10.63 20.75 -0.33
C GLY A 75 10.29 20.05 -1.65
N GLY A 76 11.02 19.00 -2.01
CA GLY A 76 10.76 18.22 -3.23
C GLY A 76 9.39 17.54 -3.23
N ARG A 77 8.93 17.20 -4.41
CA ARG A 77 7.59 16.61 -4.64
C ARG A 77 7.47 15.21 -4.04
N VAL A 78 6.29 14.92 -3.50
CA VAL A 78 5.92 13.56 -3.10
C VAL A 78 4.63 13.16 -3.78
N THR A 79 4.66 12.03 -4.49
CA THR A 79 3.46 11.38 -5.02
C THR A 79 3.08 10.17 -4.17
N MET A 80 1.78 9.95 -3.97
CA MET A 80 1.23 8.85 -3.19
C MET A 80 0.25 8.04 -4.01
N LEU A 81 0.42 6.72 -4.03
CA LEU A 81 -0.55 5.78 -4.57
C LEU A 81 -1.31 5.10 -3.43
N ALA A 82 -2.62 5.31 -3.38
CA ALA A 82 -3.47 4.78 -2.30
C ALA A 82 -4.94 4.66 -2.72
N HIS A 83 -5.72 3.93 -1.94
CA HIS A 83 -7.18 4.09 -1.96
C HIS A 83 -7.58 5.38 -1.26
N ALA A 84 -8.53 6.11 -1.82
CA ALA A 84 -9.21 7.19 -1.12
C ALA A 84 -10.27 6.64 -0.15
N ARG A 85 -10.58 7.40 0.89
CA ARG A 85 -11.74 7.18 1.74
C ARG A 85 -13.02 7.50 0.97
N VAL A 86 -13.91 6.52 0.85
CA VAL A 86 -15.20 6.61 0.16
C VAL A 86 -16.30 6.32 1.16
N LEU A 87 -17.34 7.15 1.21
CA LEU A 87 -18.48 7.00 2.14
C LEU A 87 -18.05 6.73 3.60
N GLY A 88 -16.97 7.37 4.03
CA GLY A 88 -16.47 7.22 5.40
C GLY A 88 -15.57 6.01 5.68
N TYR A 89 -15.36 5.12 4.71
CA TYR A 89 -14.52 3.93 4.86
C TYR A 89 -13.30 3.94 3.94
N VAL A 90 -12.18 3.43 4.45
CA VAL A 90 -10.97 3.13 3.67
C VAL A 90 -10.21 1.95 4.27
N PHE A 91 -9.60 1.17 3.41
CA PHE A 91 -8.60 0.18 3.77
C PHE A 91 -7.49 0.20 2.71
N ASN A 92 -6.27 0.50 3.14
CA ASN A 92 -5.07 0.57 2.31
C ASN A 92 -4.11 -0.56 2.72
N PRO A 93 -4.19 -1.76 2.12
CA PRO A 93 -3.21 -2.82 2.40
C PRO A 93 -1.78 -2.40 2.09
N LEU A 94 -1.61 -1.57 1.07
CA LEU A 94 -0.35 -0.98 0.64
C LEU A 94 -0.59 0.45 0.16
N THR A 95 0.16 1.39 0.71
CA THR A 95 0.33 2.74 0.20
C THR A 95 1.78 2.91 -0.24
N VAL A 96 2.02 3.52 -1.38
CA VAL A 96 3.37 3.78 -1.88
C VAL A 96 3.58 5.27 -2.04
N TYR A 97 4.70 5.77 -1.52
CA TYR A 97 5.13 7.16 -1.67
C TYR A 97 6.43 7.20 -2.47
N TRP A 98 6.47 7.98 -3.54
CA TRP A 98 7.69 8.32 -4.26
C TRP A 98 8.12 9.71 -3.84
N CYS A 99 9.28 9.77 -3.18
CA CYS A 99 9.80 10.97 -2.55
C CYS A 99 10.93 11.54 -3.40
N HIS A 100 10.74 12.73 -3.95
CA HIS A 100 11.74 13.40 -4.77
C HIS A 100 12.40 14.54 -4.01
N ARG A 101 13.65 14.86 -4.35
CA ARG A 101 14.33 16.08 -3.90
C ARG A 101 13.84 17.28 -4.69
N ALA A 102 14.27 18.49 -4.26
CA ALA A 102 13.93 19.74 -4.94
C ALA A 102 14.43 19.77 -6.41
N ASP A 103 15.51 19.07 -6.72
CA ASP A 103 16.04 18.92 -8.09
C ASP A 103 15.27 17.93 -8.96
N GLY A 104 14.24 17.27 -8.41
CA GLY A 104 13.42 16.28 -9.09
C GLY A 104 13.99 14.85 -9.07
N SER A 105 15.18 14.63 -8.52
CA SER A 105 15.74 13.29 -8.36
C SER A 105 14.96 12.48 -7.33
N LEU A 106 14.78 11.18 -7.56
CA LEU A 106 14.15 10.27 -6.59
C LEU A 106 15.08 10.09 -5.38
N ALA A 107 14.64 10.53 -4.21
CA ALA A 107 15.37 10.36 -2.96
C ALA A 107 15.18 8.95 -2.37
N CYS A 108 13.92 8.50 -2.34
CA CYS A 108 13.55 7.19 -1.80
C CYS A 108 12.12 6.83 -2.19
N VAL A 109 11.74 5.58 -1.91
CA VAL A 109 10.35 5.12 -1.96
C VAL A 109 9.96 4.63 -0.56
N VAL A 110 8.76 4.98 -0.09
CA VAL A 110 8.21 4.45 1.17
C VAL A 110 7.02 3.57 0.85
N ALA A 111 7.07 2.32 1.33
CA ALA A 111 5.97 1.36 1.21
C ALA A 111 5.32 1.18 2.58
N GLU A 112 4.17 1.79 2.78
CA GLU A 112 3.38 1.68 4.01
C GLU A 112 2.41 0.50 3.88
N VAL A 113 2.53 -0.48 4.76
CA VAL A 113 1.73 -1.71 4.78
C VAL A 113 0.80 -1.71 5.97
N HIS A 114 -0.47 -2.03 5.73
CA HIS A 114 -1.47 -2.19 6.79
C HIS A 114 -1.95 -3.64 6.86
N ASN A 115 -2.08 -4.14 8.07
CA ASN A 115 -2.74 -5.42 8.30
C ASN A 115 -4.23 -5.24 8.67
N THR A 116 -4.96 -6.35 8.75
CA THR A 116 -6.39 -6.34 9.11
C THR A 116 -6.63 -6.08 10.61
N TYR A 117 -5.56 -5.99 11.41
CA TYR A 117 -5.59 -5.69 12.85
C TYR A 117 -5.41 -4.19 13.16
N ARG A 118 -5.45 -3.34 12.12
CA ARG A 118 -5.25 -1.88 12.20
C ARG A 118 -3.83 -1.45 12.58
N GLN A 119 -2.87 -2.35 12.45
CA GLN A 119 -1.46 -2.03 12.62
C GLN A 119 -0.87 -1.64 11.27
N ARG A 120 0.19 -0.83 11.32
CA ARG A 120 0.90 -0.35 10.13
C ARG A 120 2.40 -0.40 10.31
N HIS A 121 3.11 -0.49 9.21
CA HIS A 121 4.57 -0.49 9.13
C HIS A 121 5.01 0.17 7.82
N ALA A 122 6.05 0.98 7.87
CA ALA A 122 6.59 1.67 6.71
C ALA A 122 7.99 1.15 6.37
N TYR A 123 8.14 0.57 5.21
CA TYR A 123 9.43 0.17 4.65
C TYR A 123 10.04 1.33 3.88
N LEU A 124 11.24 1.76 4.25
CA LEU A 124 12.03 2.73 3.52
C LEU A 124 12.90 2.00 2.49
N LEU A 125 12.74 2.35 1.23
CA LEU A 125 13.45 1.75 0.11
C LEU A 125 14.35 2.81 -0.54
N PRO A 126 15.62 2.51 -0.80
CA PRO A 126 16.55 3.48 -1.42
C PRO A 126 16.22 3.79 -2.88
N GLY A 127 15.30 3.06 -3.49
CA GLY A 127 14.86 3.25 -4.86
C GLY A 127 13.65 2.40 -5.21
N VAL A 128 13.25 2.41 -6.46
CA VAL A 128 12.06 1.71 -6.95
C VAL A 128 12.18 0.17 -6.91
N ARG A 129 13.39 -0.35 -6.78
CA ARG A 129 13.65 -1.78 -6.57
C ARG A 129 14.51 -1.94 -5.33
N ALA A 130 14.05 -2.74 -4.40
CA ALA A 130 14.76 -2.99 -3.15
C ALA A 130 14.43 -4.36 -2.58
N GLU A 131 15.34 -4.84 -1.75
CA GLU A 131 15.16 -6.02 -0.94
C GLU A 131 15.29 -5.63 0.54
N VAL A 132 14.25 -5.94 1.32
CA VAL A 132 14.18 -5.58 2.75
C VAL A 132 13.74 -6.78 3.59
N PRO A 133 14.18 -6.90 4.86
CA PRO A 133 13.66 -7.92 5.76
C PRO A 133 12.15 -7.72 5.97
N LYS A 134 11.45 -8.83 6.22
CA LYS A 134 10.04 -8.78 6.58
C LYS A 134 9.91 -8.61 8.10
N ASP A 135 9.71 -7.40 8.55
CA ASP A 135 9.64 -7.02 9.99
C ASP A 135 8.22 -6.81 10.50
N PHE A 136 7.21 -7.09 9.66
CA PHE A 136 5.82 -6.81 9.99
C PHE A 136 4.91 -8.04 9.81
N TYR A 137 4.04 -8.27 10.81
CA TYR A 137 3.03 -9.32 10.78
C TYR A 137 1.81 -8.88 9.98
N VAL A 138 1.72 -9.34 8.74
CA VAL A 138 0.65 -8.96 7.80
C VAL A 138 -0.49 -9.96 7.80
N SER A 139 -0.20 -11.25 8.01
CA SER A 139 -1.15 -12.35 7.82
C SER A 139 -0.95 -13.44 8.87
N PRO A 140 -2.02 -14.06 9.38
CA PRO A 140 -1.91 -15.17 10.33
C PRO A 140 -1.34 -16.45 9.74
N PHE A 141 -1.05 -16.46 8.44
CA PHE A 141 -0.55 -17.64 7.72
C PHE A 141 0.93 -17.54 7.32
N TYR A 142 1.62 -16.48 7.79
CA TYR A 142 3.05 -16.30 7.58
C TYR A 142 3.71 -15.69 8.81
N PRO A 143 4.78 -16.30 9.31
CA PRO A 143 5.59 -15.74 10.39
C PRO A 143 6.25 -14.42 9.95
N VAL A 144 6.84 -13.72 10.90
CA VAL A 144 7.65 -12.51 10.63
C VAL A 144 9.06 -12.98 10.33
N ASP A 145 9.25 -13.53 9.13
CA ASP A 145 10.53 -14.01 8.61
C ASP A 145 10.62 -13.79 7.10
N GLY A 146 11.82 -13.97 6.54
CA GLY A 146 12.08 -13.84 5.11
C GLY A 146 12.36 -12.40 4.68
N ARG A 147 12.42 -12.20 3.38
CA ARG A 147 12.74 -10.91 2.75
C ARG A 147 11.71 -10.56 1.69
N TYR A 148 11.33 -9.30 1.66
CA TYR A 148 10.54 -8.76 0.56
C TYR A 148 11.47 -8.29 -0.55
N ARG A 149 11.24 -8.75 -1.78
CA ARG A 149 11.71 -8.10 -3.01
C ARG A 149 10.58 -7.24 -3.55
N MET A 150 10.81 -5.95 -3.57
CA MET A 150 9.82 -4.98 -4.03
C MET A 150 10.29 -4.33 -5.34
N SER A 151 9.38 -4.24 -6.30
CA SER A 151 9.54 -3.44 -7.51
C SER A 151 8.35 -2.50 -7.60
N LEU A 152 8.61 -1.22 -7.31
CA LEU A 152 7.60 -0.17 -7.15
C LEU A 152 7.96 1.04 -8.04
N PRO A 153 8.01 0.88 -9.38
CA PRO A 153 8.26 2.02 -10.27
C PRO A 153 7.15 3.07 -10.13
N GLU A 154 7.51 4.34 -10.24
CA GLU A 154 6.51 5.41 -10.27
C GLU A 154 5.64 5.24 -11.51
N PRO A 155 4.29 5.31 -11.34
CA PRO A 155 3.39 5.08 -12.46
C PRO A 155 3.40 6.25 -13.48
N ASP A 156 3.27 5.88 -14.75
CA ASP A 156 3.03 6.78 -15.87
C ASP A 156 1.61 6.53 -16.47
N ALA A 157 1.48 6.22 -17.75
CA ALA A 157 0.23 5.76 -18.36
C ALA A 157 -0.18 4.37 -17.86
N SER A 158 0.77 3.61 -17.35
CA SER A 158 0.61 2.27 -16.78
C SER A 158 1.09 2.19 -15.33
N LEU A 159 0.57 1.22 -14.62
CA LEU A 159 0.96 0.91 -13.24
C LEU A 159 1.34 -0.56 -13.17
N ALA A 160 2.54 -0.84 -12.66
CA ALA A 160 3.04 -2.21 -12.53
C ALA A 160 3.91 -2.35 -11.26
N LEU A 161 3.26 -2.68 -10.15
CA LEU A 161 3.95 -2.91 -8.87
C LEU A 161 4.01 -4.41 -8.58
N SER A 162 5.07 -4.85 -7.92
CA SER A 162 5.20 -6.22 -7.41
C SER A 162 5.93 -6.26 -6.08
N VAL A 163 5.45 -7.15 -5.22
CA VAL A 163 6.05 -7.49 -3.93
C VAL A 163 6.12 -9.01 -3.86
N ARG A 164 7.31 -9.56 -3.68
CA ARG A 164 7.54 -10.97 -3.47
C ARG A 164 8.15 -11.18 -2.10
N LEU A 165 7.61 -12.11 -1.34
CA LEU A 165 8.19 -12.61 -0.10
C LEU A 165 8.92 -13.91 -0.41
N ASP A 166 10.21 -13.94 -0.17
CA ASP A 166 11.02 -15.14 -0.18
C ASP A 166 11.35 -15.52 1.26
N ARG A 167 11.11 -16.78 1.61
CA ARG A 167 11.33 -17.33 2.94
C ARG A 167 12.44 -18.38 2.95
N PRO A 168 13.10 -18.58 4.11
CA PRO A 168 14.16 -19.58 4.25
C PRO A 168 13.72 -21.01 3.92
N ASP A 169 12.43 -21.34 4.14
CA ASP A 169 11.84 -22.66 3.86
C ASP A 169 11.50 -22.88 2.37
N GLY A 170 11.90 -21.98 1.48
CA GLY A 170 11.61 -22.03 0.05
C GLY A 170 10.18 -21.65 -0.33
N HIS A 171 9.31 -21.39 0.65
CA HIS A 171 7.95 -20.93 0.39
C HIS A 171 7.96 -19.49 -0.09
N SER A 172 7.12 -19.16 -1.05
CA SER A 172 7.02 -17.82 -1.57
C SER A 172 5.58 -17.33 -1.63
N PHE A 173 5.45 -16.01 -1.49
CA PHE A 173 4.21 -15.30 -1.74
C PHE A 173 4.53 -14.13 -2.66
N ALA A 174 3.67 -13.90 -3.64
CA ALA A 174 3.79 -12.77 -4.55
C ALA A 174 2.47 -12.01 -4.62
N ALA A 175 2.57 -10.68 -4.55
CA ALA A 175 1.49 -9.77 -4.85
C ALA A 175 1.89 -8.88 -6.02
N SER A 176 0.95 -8.59 -6.90
CA SER A 176 1.16 -7.63 -7.98
C SER A 176 -0.06 -6.76 -8.19
N VAL A 177 0.19 -5.52 -8.59
CA VAL A 177 -0.82 -4.53 -8.96
C VAL A 177 -0.50 -4.08 -10.37
N ARG A 178 -1.39 -4.31 -11.32
CA ARG A 178 -1.23 -3.89 -12.71
C ARG A 178 -2.45 -3.13 -13.16
N GLY A 179 -2.26 -2.01 -13.86
CA GLY A 179 -3.36 -1.20 -14.31
C GLY A 179 -2.96 -0.14 -15.32
N ARG A 180 -3.96 0.67 -15.70
CA ARG A 180 -3.79 1.80 -16.61
C ARG A 180 -4.48 3.02 -16.06
N ALA A 181 -3.91 4.18 -16.36
CA ALA A 181 -4.52 5.46 -16.03
C ALA A 181 -5.87 5.61 -16.73
N VAL A 182 -6.85 6.10 -16.00
CA VAL A 182 -8.19 6.40 -16.51
C VAL A 182 -8.22 7.86 -16.96
N SER A 183 -8.86 8.14 -18.08
CA SER A 183 -9.04 9.52 -18.53
C SER A 183 -9.80 10.35 -17.50
N SER A 184 -9.50 11.64 -17.41
CA SER A 184 -10.16 12.57 -16.48
C SER A 184 -11.70 12.60 -16.65
N ARG A 185 -12.21 12.34 -17.85
CA ARG A 185 -13.66 12.25 -18.12
C ARG A 185 -14.30 10.99 -17.52
N ALA A 186 -13.56 9.87 -17.46
CA ALA A 186 -14.05 8.61 -16.90
C ALA A 186 -13.85 8.51 -15.37
N LEU A 187 -13.14 9.45 -14.76
CA LEU A 187 -12.79 9.45 -13.34
C LEU A 187 -14.03 9.32 -12.43
N PHE A 188 -15.04 10.17 -12.63
CA PHE A 188 -16.30 10.10 -11.89
C PHE A 188 -17.06 8.81 -12.14
N ALA A 189 -17.11 8.36 -13.39
CA ALA A 189 -17.78 7.11 -13.74
C ALA A 189 -17.12 5.90 -13.08
N THR A 190 -15.78 5.87 -13.02
CA THR A 190 -15.03 4.79 -12.36
C THR A 190 -15.31 4.75 -10.85
N VAL A 191 -15.28 5.90 -10.17
CA VAL A 191 -15.57 5.98 -8.73
C VAL A 191 -17.03 5.60 -8.44
N LEU A 192 -17.97 6.10 -9.22
CA LEU A 192 -19.40 5.78 -9.08
C LEU A 192 -19.72 4.32 -9.41
N ARG A 193 -18.99 3.71 -10.34
CA ARG A 193 -19.16 2.28 -10.70
C ARG A 193 -18.63 1.34 -9.60
N HIS A 194 -17.71 1.83 -8.76
CA HIS A 194 -17.09 1.03 -7.71
C HIS A 194 -17.10 1.72 -6.33
N PRO A 195 -18.25 2.20 -5.83
CA PRO A 195 -18.31 2.98 -4.58
C PRO A 195 -17.90 2.17 -3.35
N TRP A 196 -18.02 0.85 -3.42
CA TRP A 196 -17.67 -0.09 -2.35
C TRP A 196 -16.29 -0.74 -2.55
N SER A 197 -15.44 -0.24 -3.46
CA SER A 197 -14.17 -0.88 -3.80
C SER A 197 -13.28 -1.14 -2.58
N THR A 198 -13.12 -0.17 -1.69
CA THR A 198 -12.30 -0.30 -0.48
C THR A 198 -12.88 -1.29 0.53
N ALA A 199 -14.21 -1.28 0.72
CA ALA A 199 -14.90 -2.25 1.57
C ALA A 199 -14.83 -3.66 0.97
N ALA A 200 -14.99 -3.78 -0.35
CA ALA A 200 -14.87 -5.05 -1.06
C ALA A 200 -13.46 -5.64 -0.96
N VAL A 201 -12.40 -4.81 -1.02
CA VAL A 201 -11.01 -5.26 -0.79
C VAL A 201 -10.86 -5.85 0.60
N SER A 202 -11.32 -5.13 1.63
CA SER A 202 -11.27 -5.60 3.01
C SER A 202 -12.02 -6.92 3.21
N LEU A 203 -13.24 -7.01 2.68
CA LEU A 203 -14.08 -8.21 2.77
C LEU A 203 -13.42 -9.40 2.05
N ARG A 204 -12.89 -9.19 0.85
CA ARG A 204 -12.20 -10.24 0.07
C ARG A 204 -10.96 -10.76 0.79
N ILE A 205 -10.17 -9.89 1.40
CA ILE A 205 -8.98 -10.31 2.17
C ILE A 205 -9.39 -11.17 3.37
N ARG A 206 -10.42 -10.76 4.12
CA ARG A 206 -10.95 -11.54 5.24
C ARG A 206 -11.53 -12.88 4.80
N TRP A 207 -12.31 -12.88 3.72
CA TRP A 207 -12.87 -14.09 3.14
C TRP A 207 -11.77 -15.08 2.69
N GLN A 208 -10.73 -14.58 2.04
CA GLN A 208 -9.57 -15.42 1.69
C GLN A 208 -8.89 -15.99 2.92
N GLY A 209 -8.78 -15.22 4.02
CA GLY A 209 -8.29 -15.72 5.30
C GLY A 209 -9.14 -16.88 5.84
N VAL A 210 -10.46 -16.69 5.91
CA VAL A 210 -11.39 -17.76 6.34
C VAL A 210 -11.27 -18.99 5.45
N ARG A 211 -11.24 -18.81 4.13
CA ARG A 211 -11.08 -19.91 3.17
C ARG A 211 -9.78 -20.70 3.37
N LEU A 212 -8.66 -20.01 3.62
CA LEU A 212 -7.38 -20.66 3.88
C LEU A 212 -7.40 -21.45 5.20
N TYR A 213 -8.02 -20.88 6.24
CA TYR A 213 -8.21 -21.56 7.52
C TYR A 213 -9.06 -22.83 7.37
N LEU A 214 -10.21 -22.76 6.68
CA LEU A 214 -11.08 -23.90 6.42
C LEU A 214 -10.40 -25.00 5.56
N ARG A 215 -9.37 -24.64 4.80
CA ARG A 215 -8.54 -25.57 4.03
C ARG A 215 -7.38 -26.15 4.84
N GLY A 216 -7.39 -25.97 6.16
CA GLY A 216 -6.41 -26.55 7.08
C GLY A 216 -5.07 -25.81 7.17
N LEU A 217 -4.99 -24.55 6.69
CA LEU A 217 -3.76 -23.79 6.84
C LEU A 217 -3.57 -23.37 8.30
N PRO A 218 -2.44 -23.72 8.96
CA PRO A 218 -2.23 -23.43 10.36
C PRO A 218 -2.14 -21.91 10.59
N VAL A 219 -2.78 -21.48 11.69
CA VAL A 219 -2.74 -20.09 12.14
C VAL A 219 -1.52 -19.90 13.04
N ILE A 220 -0.69 -18.95 12.70
CA ILE A 220 0.48 -18.58 13.48
C ILE A 220 0.08 -17.50 14.49
N PRO A 221 0.40 -17.68 15.78
CA PRO A 221 0.10 -16.69 16.80
C PRO A 221 0.69 -15.32 16.44
N ARG A 222 -0.10 -14.28 16.68
CA ARG A 222 0.34 -12.90 16.42
C ARG A 222 1.37 -12.51 17.49
N PRO A 223 2.60 -12.12 17.10
CA PRO A 223 3.58 -11.58 18.06
C PRO A 223 3.09 -10.26 18.67
N ALA A 224 3.64 -9.91 19.83
CA ALA A 224 3.43 -8.59 20.40
C ALA A 224 3.86 -7.52 19.39
N HIS A 225 2.97 -6.56 19.12
CA HIS A 225 3.27 -5.50 18.17
C HIS A 225 4.16 -4.46 18.81
N GLN A 226 5.31 -4.23 18.24
CA GLN A 226 6.18 -3.10 18.58
C GLN A 226 5.91 -1.98 17.57
N PRO A 227 5.33 -0.84 18.01
CA PRO A 227 5.09 0.29 17.14
C PRO A 227 6.39 0.80 16.52
N GLN A 228 6.41 0.99 15.22
CA GLN A 228 7.55 1.59 14.53
C GLN A 228 7.58 3.10 14.80
N GLN A 229 8.76 3.63 15.17
CA GLN A 229 8.92 5.06 15.42
C GLN A 229 8.52 5.91 14.21
N GLY A 230 7.66 6.90 14.45
CA GLY A 230 7.16 7.81 13.41
C GLY A 230 6.06 7.24 12.51
N VAL A 231 5.52 6.04 12.80
CA VAL A 231 4.48 5.40 11.99
C VAL A 231 3.12 5.35 12.73
N GLN A 232 3.12 5.43 14.05
CA GLN A 232 1.89 5.41 14.88
C GLN A 232 1.75 6.65 15.72
#